data_7618ef6a8f5958070819c20ba2c0d1e4
#
_entry.id   7618ef6a8f5958070819c20ba2c0d1e4
#
_cell.length_a   1.000
_cell.length_b   1.000
_cell.length_c   1.000
_cell.angle_alpha   90.00
_cell.angle_beta   90.00
_cell.angle_gamma   90.00
#
_symmetry.space_group_name_H-M   'P 1'
#
loop_
_entity.id
_entity.type
_entity.pdbx_description
1 polymer ?
#
loop_
_entity_poly.entity_id
_entity_poly.type
_entity_poly.pdbx_seq_one_letter_code
_entity_poly.pdbx_strand_id
1 'polypeptide(L)'
;AALTSVMQDITGALNEIVGSLREAVDPMTGELSRDSGARALSRTLSGLGTVEIMPNAPAGSPRTLAELGLSIGRDGSFTLDTKRLTDMIERDAAGVSAMFTTGINGVYSTIDRLARANSSSTDPGSLGGSIARYQSQSQTVGRDLEKLSEQMETLRSTMIARFAKADSNVAASQSTLSFLQSQIDVWNAQKN
;
A
#
# COMPACT_ATOMS: atom_id res chain seq x y z
N ALA A 1 -6.50 -16.77 -35.11
CA ALA A 1 -7.54 -15.89 -34.54
C ALA A 1 -7.62 -16.00 -33.02
N ALA A 2 -7.86 -17.19 -32.41
CA ALA A 2 -8.02 -17.33 -30.95
C ALA A 2 -6.78 -16.92 -30.15
N LEU A 3 -5.58 -17.39 -30.53
CA LEU A 3 -4.33 -17.02 -29.84
C LEU A 3 -4.00 -15.53 -29.93
N THR A 4 -4.33 -14.90 -31.05
CA THR A 4 -4.14 -13.45 -31.22
C THR A 4 -5.03 -12.66 -30.28
N SER A 5 -6.31 -13.07 -30.12
CA SER A 5 -7.24 -12.47 -29.18
C SER A 5 -6.73 -12.61 -27.73
N VAL A 6 -6.31 -13.82 -27.34
CA VAL A 6 -5.74 -14.05 -26.00
C VAL A 6 -4.53 -13.18 -25.73
N MET A 7 -3.62 -13.02 -26.70
CA MET A 7 -2.46 -12.15 -26.53
C MET A 7 -2.85 -10.67 -26.45
N GLN A 8 -3.87 -10.23 -27.18
CA GLN A 8 -4.41 -8.88 -27.08
C GLN A 8 -5.03 -8.64 -25.70
N ASP A 9 -5.81 -9.58 -25.19
CA ASP A 9 -6.43 -9.49 -23.85
C ASP A 9 -5.35 -9.44 -22.75
N ILE A 10 -4.32 -10.29 -22.84
CA ILE A 10 -3.18 -10.26 -21.92
C ILE A 10 -2.46 -8.90 -21.99
N THR A 11 -2.21 -8.40 -23.20
CA THR A 11 -1.55 -7.11 -23.40
C THR A 11 -2.36 -5.96 -22.80
N GLY A 12 -3.70 -5.99 -22.98
CA GLY A 12 -4.62 -5.01 -22.38
C GLY A 12 -4.57 -5.05 -20.85
N ALA A 13 -4.72 -6.23 -20.25
CA ALA A 13 -4.67 -6.41 -18.80
C ALA A 13 -3.31 -5.96 -18.20
N LEU A 14 -2.20 -6.29 -18.86
CA LEU A 14 -0.87 -5.82 -18.45
C LEU A 14 -0.75 -4.30 -18.48
N ASN A 15 -1.31 -3.66 -19.51
CA ASN A 15 -1.31 -2.20 -19.64
C ASN A 15 -2.15 -1.51 -18.55
N GLU A 16 -3.29 -2.07 -18.15
CA GLU A 16 -4.09 -1.57 -17.04
C GLU A 16 -3.30 -1.62 -15.72
N ILE A 17 -2.63 -2.76 -15.46
CA ILE A 17 -1.80 -2.93 -14.25
C ILE A 17 -0.63 -1.93 -14.27
N VAL A 18 0.06 -1.81 -15.39
CA VAL A 18 1.22 -0.90 -15.53
C VAL A 18 0.78 0.56 -15.41
N GLY A 19 -0.37 0.94 -15.97
CA GLY A 19 -0.93 2.28 -15.87
C GLY A 19 -1.19 2.66 -14.42
N SER A 20 -1.96 1.84 -13.70
CA SER A 20 -2.26 2.05 -12.28
C SER A 20 -1.00 2.06 -11.41
N LEU A 21 -0.06 1.14 -11.69
CA LEU A 21 1.18 1.05 -10.93
C LEU A 21 2.08 2.28 -11.17
N ARG A 22 2.16 2.77 -12.39
CA ARG A 22 2.95 3.95 -12.74
C ARG A 22 2.46 5.21 -12.02
N GLU A 23 1.16 5.42 -11.97
CA GLU A 23 0.57 6.51 -11.21
C GLU A 23 0.89 6.36 -9.71
N ALA A 24 0.72 5.16 -9.16
CA ALA A 24 0.96 4.89 -7.75
C ALA A 24 2.42 5.04 -7.32
N VAL A 25 3.40 4.71 -8.20
CA VAL A 25 4.84 4.81 -7.89
C VAL A 25 5.50 6.08 -8.40
N ASP A 26 4.76 7.03 -8.96
CA ASP A 26 5.33 8.29 -9.43
C ASP A 26 6.15 8.96 -8.32
N PRO A 27 7.39 9.38 -8.59
CA PRO A 27 8.28 9.91 -7.54
C PRO A 27 7.77 11.18 -6.86
N MET A 28 6.92 11.96 -7.52
CA MET A 28 6.46 13.26 -7.03
C MET A 28 5.04 13.21 -6.46
N THR A 29 4.16 12.41 -7.06
CA THR A 29 2.73 12.42 -6.76
C THR A 29 2.20 11.07 -6.30
N GLY A 30 2.95 9.98 -6.51
CA GLY A 30 2.50 8.62 -6.23
C GLY A 30 2.49 8.28 -4.74
N GLU A 31 1.38 7.77 -4.25
CA GLU A 31 1.21 7.33 -2.85
C GLU A 31 2.16 6.18 -2.48
N LEU A 32 2.53 5.34 -3.45
CA LEU A 32 3.46 4.21 -3.30
C LEU A 32 4.86 4.52 -3.85
N SER A 33 5.23 5.78 -4.03
CA SER A 33 6.51 6.19 -4.60
C SER A 33 7.73 5.63 -3.86
N ARG A 34 7.60 5.38 -2.55
CA ARG A 34 8.64 4.80 -1.69
C ARG A 34 8.40 3.33 -1.34
N ASP A 35 7.31 2.74 -1.81
CA ASP A 35 6.99 1.36 -1.50
C ASP A 35 7.89 0.38 -2.26
N SER A 36 8.51 -0.56 -1.52
CA SER A 36 9.45 -1.54 -2.08
C SER A 36 8.75 -2.59 -2.93
N GLY A 37 7.56 -3.04 -2.52
CA GLY A 37 6.78 -4.05 -3.23
C GLY A 37 6.24 -3.52 -4.56
N ALA A 38 5.69 -2.32 -4.56
CA ALA A 38 5.21 -1.67 -5.77
C ALA A 38 6.33 -1.45 -6.79
N ARG A 39 7.51 -0.99 -6.34
CA ARG A 39 8.69 -0.85 -7.22
C ARG A 39 9.27 -2.18 -7.70
N ALA A 40 9.20 -3.24 -6.88
CA ALA A 40 9.62 -4.57 -7.28
C ALA A 40 8.68 -5.13 -8.37
N LEU A 41 7.37 -4.98 -8.21
CA LEU A 41 6.39 -5.35 -9.23
C LEU A 41 6.62 -4.60 -10.54
N SER A 42 6.84 -3.30 -10.49
CA SER A 42 7.14 -2.48 -11.67
C SER A 42 8.36 -2.99 -12.45
N ARG A 43 9.44 -3.33 -11.74
CA ARG A 43 10.65 -3.90 -12.36
C ARG A 43 10.39 -5.28 -12.96
N THR A 44 9.63 -6.13 -12.27
CA THR A 44 9.30 -7.47 -12.77
C THR A 44 8.45 -7.41 -14.03
N LEU A 45 7.46 -6.52 -14.07
CA LEU A 45 6.65 -6.28 -15.28
C LEU A 45 7.50 -5.75 -16.42
N SER A 46 8.42 -4.83 -16.14
CA SER A 46 9.33 -4.28 -17.18
C SER A 46 10.26 -5.34 -17.78
N GLY A 47 10.53 -6.44 -17.10
CA GLY A 47 11.31 -7.56 -17.62
C GLY A 47 10.49 -8.68 -18.27
N LEU A 48 9.17 -8.67 -18.12
CA LEU A 48 8.30 -9.81 -18.46
C LEU A 48 8.42 -10.27 -19.92
N GLY A 49 8.60 -9.35 -20.85
CA GLY A 49 8.72 -9.69 -22.26
C GLY A 49 9.93 -10.55 -22.61
N THR A 50 11.04 -10.38 -21.88
CA THR A 50 12.34 -11.02 -22.15
C THR A 50 12.63 -12.22 -21.23
N VAL A 51 11.80 -12.48 -20.25
CA VAL A 51 11.93 -13.67 -19.37
C VAL A 51 11.72 -14.94 -20.21
N GLU A 52 12.62 -15.89 -20.03
CA GLU A 52 12.51 -17.21 -20.64
C GLU A 52 11.43 -18.01 -19.92
N ILE A 53 10.26 -18.12 -20.55
CA ILE A 53 9.08 -18.80 -20.02
C ILE A 53 8.99 -20.28 -20.45
N MET A 54 9.76 -20.64 -21.50
CA MET A 54 9.86 -21.99 -22.05
C MET A 54 11.33 -22.45 -22.13
N PRO A 55 12.02 -22.71 -21.00
CA PRO A 55 13.45 -23.03 -21.01
C PRO A 55 13.81 -24.32 -21.76
N ASN A 56 12.84 -25.26 -21.84
CA ASN A 56 13.05 -26.54 -22.49
C ASN A 56 12.47 -26.61 -23.91
N ALA A 57 12.10 -25.47 -24.52
CA ALA A 57 11.60 -25.45 -25.88
C ALA A 57 12.67 -25.91 -26.89
N PRO A 58 12.32 -26.66 -27.94
CA PRO A 58 13.22 -27.03 -29.01
C PRO A 58 13.90 -25.83 -29.65
N ALA A 59 15.03 -26.06 -30.31
CA ALA A 59 15.72 -24.99 -31.04
C ALA A 59 14.82 -24.45 -32.17
N GLY A 60 14.63 -23.11 -32.20
CA GLY A 60 13.76 -22.45 -33.19
C GLY A 60 12.32 -22.23 -32.70
N SER A 61 11.89 -22.89 -31.63
CA SER A 61 10.58 -22.61 -31.00
C SER A 61 10.68 -21.40 -30.08
N PRO A 62 9.57 -20.63 -29.90
CA PRO A 62 9.58 -19.43 -29.07
C PRO A 62 9.76 -19.78 -27.60
N ARG A 63 10.57 -18.99 -26.89
CA ARG A 63 10.90 -19.15 -25.47
C ARG A 63 10.46 -17.98 -24.62
N THR A 64 10.28 -16.81 -25.23
CA THR A 64 9.93 -15.54 -24.56
C THR A 64 8.68 -14.93 -25.16
N LEU A 65 8.00 -14.05 -24.41
CA LEU A 65 6.86 -13.29 -24.96
C LEU A 65 7.31 -12.29 -26.04
N ALA A 66 8.55 -11.82 -25.97
CA ALA A 66 9.10 -10.91 -27.00
C ALA A 66 9.22 -11.60 -28.38
N GLU A 67 9.46 -12.91 -28.41
CA GLU A 67 9.49 -13.69 -29.65
C GLU A 67 8.09 -13.83 -30.25
N LEU A 68 7.05 -13.77 -29.42
CA LEU A 68 5.64 -13.70 -29.86
C LEU A 68 5.20 -12.28 -30.24
N GLY A 69 6.09 -11.30 -30.26
CA GLY A 69 5.79 -9.93 -30.64
C GLY A 69 5.38 -9.00 -29.49
N LEU A 70 5.42 -9.46 -28.22
CA LEU A 70 5.18 -8.58 -27.09
C LEU A 70 6.44 -7.72 -26.84
N SER A 71 6.31 -6.41 -26.90
CA SER A 71 7.38 -5.46 -26.61
C SER A 71 6.97 -4.48 -25.52
N ILE A 72 7.96 -3.90 -24.84
CA ILE A 72 7.75 -2.95 -23.74
C ILE A 72 8.35 -1.61 -24.15
N GLY A 73 7.53 -0.57 -24.12
CA GLY A 73 7.94 0.81 -24.40
C GLY A 73 8.79 1.40 -23.26
N ARG A 74 9.41 2.55 -23.51
CA ARG A 74 10.18 3.28 -22.49
C ARG A 74 9.34 3.77 -21.33
N ASP A 75 8.05 3.93 -21.55
CA ASP A 75 7.05 4.28 -20.54
C ASP A 75 6.53 3.07 -19.77
N GLY A 76 7.02 1.86 -20.06
CA GLY A 76 6.61 0.59 -19.47
C GLY A 76 5.34 -0.01 -20.09
N SER A 77 4.70 0.65 -21.04
CA SER A 77 3.53 0.10 -21.74
C SER A 77 3.89 -1.10 -22.61
N PHE A 78 2.99 -2.05 -22.69
CA PHE A 78 3.12 -3.23 -23.55
C PHE A 78 2.48 -2.97 -24.90
N THR A 79 3.14 -3.37 -25.96
CA THR A 79 2.62 -3.36 -27.31
C THR A 79 2.76 -4.73 -27.94
N LEU A 80 1.75 -5.16 -28.69
CA LEU A 80 1.74 -6.44 -29.41
C LEU A 80 1.90 -6.22 -30.90
N ASP A 81 2.97 -6.73 -31.47
CA ASP A 81 3.15 -6.86 -32.90
C ASP A 81 2.40 -8.10 -33.42
N THR A 82 1.19 -7.89 -33.88
CA THR A 82 0.32 -8.95 -34.36
C THR A 82 0.87 -9.64 -35.61
N LYS A 83 1.64 -8.92 -36.45
CA LYS A 83 2.28 -9.51 -37.60
C LYS A 83 3.34 -10.53 -37.18
N ARG A 84 4.23 -10.13 -36.25
CA ARG A 84 5.26 -11.02 -35.69
C ARG A 84 4.66 -12.25 -35.02
N LEU A 85 3.54 -12.08 -34.29
CA LEU A 85 2.80 -13.19 -33.72
C LEU A 85 2.27 -14.15 -34.78
N THR A 86 1.68 -13.62 -35.86
CA THR A 86 1.16 -14.43 -36.97
C THR A 86 2.28 -15.19 -37.67
N ASP A 87 3.36 -14.51 -37.99
CA ASP A 87 4.54 -15.11 -38.63
C ASP A 87 5.14 -16.24 -37.76
N MET A 88 5.10 -16.09 -36.41
CA MET A 88 5.56 -17.12 -35.49
C MET A 88 4.60 -18.31 -35.43
N ILE A 89 3.28 -18.06 -35.42
CA ILE A 89 2.25 -19.12 -35.47
C ILE A 89 2.36 -19.92 -36.78
N GLU A 90 2.61 -19.26 -37.91
CA GLU A 90 2.78 -19.96 -39.20
C GLU A 90 4.05 -20.80 -39.21
N ARG A 91 5.14 -20.32 -38.60
CA ARG A 91 6.42 -21.03 -38.53
C ARG A 91 6.42 -22.21 -37.55
N ASP A 92 5.85 -22.06 -36.37
CA ASP A 92 5.83 -23.06 -35.30
C ASP A 92 4.54 -22.98 -34.47
N ALA A 93 3.44 -23.40 -35.05
CA ALA A 93 2.13 -23.46 -34.38
C ALA A 93 2.16 -24.33 -33.11
N ALA A 94 2.93 -25.42 -33.10
CA ALA A 94 3.04 -26.33 -31.99
C ALA A 94 3.78 -25.69 -30.81
N GLY A 95 4.92 -25.05 -31.05
CA GLY A 95 5.68 -24.33 -30.04
C GLY A 95 4.90 -23.16 -29.44
N VAL A 96 4.21 -22.36 -30.28
CA VAL A 96 3.33 -21.30 -29.78
C VAL A 96 2.18 -21.88 -28.94
N SER A 97 1.51 -22.94 -29.40
CA SER A 97 0.44 -23.59 -28.63
C SER A 97 0.94 -24.11 -27.29
N ALA A 98 2.15 -24.69 -27.24
CA ALA A 98 2.77 -25.19 -26.02
C ALA A 98 2.97 -24.07 -24.97
N MET A 99 3.28 -22.83 -25.42
CA MET A 99 3.43 -21.67 -24.49
C MET A 99 2.12 -21.33 -23.77
N PHE A 100 0.97 -21.59 -24.36
CA PHE A 100 -0.35 -21.29 -23.78
C PHE A 100 -1.01 -22.53 -23.15
N THR A 101 -0.35 -23.68 -23.21
CA THR A 101 -0.85 -24.88 -22.55
C THR A 101 -0.57 -24.79 -21.04
N THR A 102 -1.55 -25.24 -20.23
CA THR A 102 -1.37 -25.30 -18.77
C THR A 102 -0.28 -26.31 -18.41
N GLY A 103 0.68 -25.87 -17.60
CA GLY A 103 1.82 -26.70 -17.20
C GLY A 103 2.74 -25.95 -16.24
N ILE A 104 3.92 -26.51 -16.00
CA ILE A 104 4.95 -25.91 -15.13
C ILE A 104 5.70 -24.76 -15.80
N ASN A 105 5.63 -24.64 -17.11
CA ASN A 105 6.21 -23.59 -17.93
C ASN A 105 5.12 -22.92 -18.79
N GLY A 106 5.48 -21.81 -19.46
CA GLY A 106 4.60 -21.09 -20.35
C GLY A 106 3.98 -19.84 -19.73
N VAL A 107 3.08 -19.22 -20.47
CA VAL A 107 2.44 -17.94 -20.13
C VAL A 107 1.66 -18.05 -18.83
N TYR A 108 0.80 -19.07 -18.73
CA TYR A 108 -0.05 -19.27 -17.54
C TYR A 108 0.78 -19.42 -16.26
N SER A 109 1.76 -20.34 -16.26
CA SER A 109 2.57 -20.57 -15.05
C SER A 109 3.43 -19.36 -14.68
N THR A 110 3.84 -18.55 -15.64
CA THR A 110 4.61 -17.32 -15.39
C THR A 110 3.73 -16.26 -14.76
N ILE A 111 2.51 -16.06 -15.27
CA ILE A 111 1.56 -15.11 -14.66
C ILE A 111 1.13 -15.58 -13.27
N ASP A 112 0.85 -16.87 -13.08
CA ASP A 112 0.47 -17.43 -11.77
C ASP A 112 1.61 -17.26 -10.73
N ARG A 113 2.86 -17.56 -11.12
CA ARG A 113 4.03 -17.29 -10.25
C ARG A 113 4.16 -15.83 -9.90
N LEU A 114 4.00 -14.93 -10.87
CA LEU A 114 4.05 -13.50 -10.66
C LEU A 114 2.97 -13.05 -9.69
N ALA A 115 1.74 -13.49 -9.89
CA ALA A 115 0.61 -13.19 -9.03
C ALA A 115 0.84 -13.68 -7.59
N ARG A 116 1.27 -14.93 -7.40
CA ARG A 116 1.56 -15.51 -6.09
C ARG A 116 2.71 -14.80 -5.39
N ALA A 117 3.80 -14.51 -6.09
CA ALA A 117 4.94 -13.80 -5.52
C ALA A 117 4.54 -12.40 -5.02
N ASN A 118 3.70 -11.70 -5.78
CA ASN A 118 3.27 -10.35 -5.41
C ASN A 118 2.12 -10.30 -4.39
N SER A 119 1.32 -11.36 -4.27
CA SER A 119 0.25 -11.45 -3.26
C SER A 119 0.71 -12.01 -1.90
N SER A 120 1.96 -12.46 -1.78
CA SER A 120 2.51 -13.00 -0.53
C SER A 120 2.55 -11.94 0.56
N SER A 121 1.77 -12.11 1.63
CA SER A 121 1.79 -11.22 2.80
C SER A 121 3.02 -11.41 3.70
N THR A 122 3.76 -12.50 3.51
CA THR A 122 4.96 -12.83 4.30
C THR A 122 6.26 -12.34 3.68
N ASP A 123 6.25 -12.00 2.39
CA ASP A 123 7.40 -11.41 1.71
C ASP A 123 7.36 -9.88 1.81
N PRO A 124 8.25 -9.25 2.59
CA PRO A 124 8.30 -7.80 2.74
C PRO A 124 8.65 -7.04 1.45
N GLY A 125 9.21 -7.74 0.45
CA GLY A 125 9.51 -7.21 -0.87
C GLY A 125 8.35 -7.29 -1.87
N SER A 126 7.24 -7.94 -1.51
CA SER A 126 6.06 -8.06 -2.34
C SER A 126 5.03 -6.95 -2.07
N LEU A 127 4.08 -6.77 -2.97
CA LEU A 127 2.95 -5.86 -2.77
C LEU A 127 2.04 -6.33 -1.62
N GLY A 128 1.81 -7.65 -1.49
CA GLY A 128 1.07 -8.25 -0.39
C GLY A 128 1.73 -8.00 0.97
N GLY A 129 3.06 -8.08 1.05
CA GLY A 129 3.82 -7.72 2.25
C GLY A 129 3.73 -6.24 2.59
N SER A 130 3.73 -5.37 1.59
CA SER A 130 3.49 -3.93 1.80
C SER A 130 2.09 -3.66 2.36
N ILE A 131 1.06 -4.30 1.81
CA ILE A 131 -0.32 -4.19 2.32
C ILE A 131 -0.39 -4.64 3.78
N ALA A 132 0.19 -5.80 4.12
CA ALA A 132 0.20 -6.31 5.49
C ALA A 132 0.90 -5.35 6.45
N ARG A 133 2.02 -4.75 6.03
CA ARG A 133 2.75 -3.73 6.81
C ARG A 133 1.90 -2.49 7.06
N TYR A 134 1.28 -1.93 6.02
CA TYR A 134 0.44 -0.74 6.17
C TYR A 134 -0.81 -1.00 7.03
N GLN A 135 -1.43 -2.16 6.90
CA GLN A 135 -2.54 -2.57 7.79
C GLN A 135 -2.11 -2.64 9.25
N SER A 136 -0.94 -3.24 9.54
CA SER A 136 -0.38 -3.30 10.89
C SER A 136 -0.06 -1.91 11.44
N GLN A 137 0.52 -1.02 10.62
CA GLN A 137 0.79 0.36 11.02
C GLN A 137 -0.50 1.14 11.30
N SER A 138 -1.52 1.00 10.46
CA SER A 138 -2.83 1.63 10.67
C SER A 138 -3.47 1.19 11.98
N GLN A 139 -3.43 -0.11 12.30
CA GLN A 139 -3.92 -0.63 13.58
C GLN A 139 -3.14 -0.07 14.78
N THR A 140 -1.81 0.08 14.64
CA THR A 140 -0.98 0.66 15.70
C THR A 140 -1.32 2.11 15.94
N VAL A 141 -1.42 2.92 14.88
CA VAL A 141 -1.85 4.32 14.97
C VAL A 141 -3.24 4.45 15.60
N GLY A 142 -4.19 3.57 15.23
CA GLY A 142 -5.52 3.55 15.84
C GLY A 142 -5.46 3.35 17.36
N ARG A 143 -4.68 2.38 17.83
CA ARG A 143 -4.48 2.13 19.27
C ARG A 143 -3.79 3.29 19.99
N ASP A 144 -2.84 3.94 19.33
CA ASP A 144 -2.13 5.08 19.93
C ASP A 144 -3.04 6.30 20.03
N LEU A 145 -3.93 6.54 19.06
CA LEU A 145 -4.96 7.58 19.13
C LEU A 145 -5.96 7.31 20.27
N GLU A 146 -6.38 6.07 20.47
CA GLU A 146 -7.27 5.67 21.57
C GLU A 146 -6.62 5.96 22.93
N LYS A 147 -5.37 5.53 23.13
CA LYS A 147 -4.60 5.84 24.35
C LYS A 147 -4.44 7.34 24.59
N LEU A 148 -4.17 8.10 23.53
CA LEU A 148 -4.06 9.56 23.63
C LEU A 148 -5.38 10.19 24.06
N SER A 149 -6.50 9.73 23.53
CA SER A 149 -7.84 10.17 23.91
C SER A 149 -8.13 9.89 25.41
N GLU A 150 -7.79 8.69 25.91
CA GLU A 150 -7.91 8.35 27.31
C GLU A 150 -7.04 9.23 28.20
N GLN A 151 -5.80 9.50 27.79
CA GLN A 151 -4.88 10.38 28.53
C GLN A 151 -5.42 11.82 28.59
N MET A 152 -5.96 12.32 27.51
CA MET A 152 -6.56 13.66 27.45
C MET A 152 -7.79 13.76 28.36
N GLU A 153 -8.66 12.74 28.42
CA GLU A 153 -9.81 12.75 29.33
C GLU A 153 -9.39 12.66 30.81
N THR A 154 -8.37 11.85 31.09
CA THR A 154 -7.78 11.76 32.44
C THR A 154 -7.17 13.12 32.85
N LEU A 155 -6.43 13.76 31.96
CA LEU A 155 -5.85 15.08 32.23
C LEU A 155 -6.94 16.13 32.46
N ARG A 156 -7.96 16.16 31.62
CA ARG A 156 -9.12 17.04 31.75
C ARG A 156 -9.81 16.87 33.08
N SER A 157 -10.12 15.63 33.47
CA SER A 157 -10.74 15.29 34.76
C SER A 157 -9.88 15.75 35.93
N THR A 158 -8.57 15.50 35.86
CA THR A 158 -7.61 15.94 36.89
C THR A 158 -7.56 17.46 37.00
N MET A 159 -7.56 18.17 35.87
CA MET A 159 -7.57 19.64 35.86
C MET A 159 -8.87 20.19 36.48
N ILE A 160 -10.04 19.66 36.10
CA ILE A 160 -11.32 20.04 36.69
C ILE A 160 -11.30 19.85 38.21
N ALA A 161 -10.82 18.71 38.70
CA ALA A 161 -10.70 18.44 40.14
C ALA A 161 -9.75 19.42 40.84
N ARG A 162 -8.62 19.77 40.21
CA ARG A 162 -7.67 20.74 40.78
C ARG A 162 -8.26 22.15 40.83
N PHE A 163 -8.96 22.60 39.77
CA PHE A 163 -9.66 23.87 39.77
C PHE A 163 -10.77 23.94 40.82
N ALA A 164 -11.60 22.93 40.93
CA ALA A 164 -12.63 22.87 41.97
C ALA A 164 -12.04 22.93 43.40
N LYS A 165 -10.90 22.27 43.62
CA LYS A 165 -10.19 22.36 44.91
C LYS A 165 -9.59 23.76 45.13
N ALA A 166 -9.06 24.39 44.13
CA ALA A 166 -8.55 25.75 44.21
C ALA A 166 -9.65 26.76 44.55
N ASP A 167 -10.80 26.65 43.89
CA ASP A 167 -11.98 27.49 44.16
C ASP A 167 -12.49 27.30 45.59
N SER A 168 -12.55 26.05 46.09
CA SER A 168 -12.90 25.77 47.47
C SER A 168 -11.93 26.43 48.46
N ASN A 169 -10.61 26.38 48.18
CA ASN A 169 -9.60 27.01 49.04
C ASN A 169 -9.73 28.54 49.02
N VAL A 170 -10.03 29.15 47.88
CA VAL A 170 -10.27 30.61 47.74
C VAL A 170 -11.51 31.01 48.53
N ALA A 171 -12.60 30.25 48.40
CA ALA A 171 -13.84 30.49 49.17
C ALA A 171 -13.61 30.38 50.71
N ALA A 172 -12.86 29.38 51.18
CA ALA A 172 -12.48 29.25 52.58
C ALA A 172 -11.61 30.43 53.06
N SER A 173 -10.66 30.89 52.23
CA SER A 173 -9.81 32.05 52.55
C SER A 173 -10.65 33.34 52.64
N GLN A 174 -11.59 33.55 51.72
CA GLN A 174 -12.53 34.69 51.76
C GLN A 174 -13.41 34.65 53.00
N SER A 175 -13.93 33.48 53.38
CA SER A 175 -14.71 33.29 54.63
C SER A 175 -13.89 33.66 55.84
N THR A 176 -12.63 33.20 55.90
CA THR A 176 -11.71 33.52 56.99
C THR A 176 -11.42 35.04 57.09
N LEU A 177 -11.20 35.67 55.94
CA LEU A 177 -11.01 37.14 55.88
C LEU A 177 -12.25 37.90 56.38
N SER A 178 -13.44 37.52 55.96
CA SER A 178 -14.70 38.12 56.40
C SER A 178 -14.92 37.94 57.92
N PHE A 179 -14.55 36.76 58.46
CA PHE A 179 -14.59 36.51 59.90
C PHE A 179 -13.62 37.43 60.66
N LEU A 180 -12.38 37.55 60.20
CA LEU A 180 -11.38 38.43 60.82
C LEU A 180 -11.83 39.91 60.76
N GLN A 181 -12.40 40.33 59.62
CA GLN A 181 -12.93 41.67 59.46
C GLN A 181 -14.05 41.95 60.48
N SER A 182 -15.01 41.06 60.66
CA SER A 182 -16.06 41.18 61.67
C SER A 182 -15.51 41.19 63.10
N GLN A 183 -14.47 40.45 63.43
CA GLN A 183 -13.83 40.46 64.75
C GLN A 183 -13.14 41.84 65.01
N ILE A 184 -12.49 42.39 64.02
CA ILE A 184 -11.87 43.73 64.12
C ILE A 184 -12.94 44.79 64.32
N ASP A 185 -14.06 44.73 63.61
CA ASP A 185 -15.16 45.66 63.73
C ASP A 185 -15.79 45.61 65.15
N VAL A 186 -16.01 44.43 65.73
CA VAL A 186 -16.47 44.23 67.11
C VAL A 186 -15.47 44.80 68.11
N TRP A 187 -14.17 44.58 67.91
CA TRP A 187 -13.14 45.10 68.82
C TRP A 187 -13.05 46.61 68.79
N ASN A 188 -13.15 47.23 67.61
CA ASN A 188 -13.19 48.69 67.47
C ASN A 188 -14.46 49.32 68.09
N ALA A 189 -15.61 48.64 67.96
CA ALA A 189 -16.87 49.09 68.59
C ALA A 189 -16.82 49.04 70.17
N GLN A 190 -16.03 48.17 70.73
CA GLN A 190 -15.85 48.08 72.19
C GLN A 190 -14.89 49.13 72.80
N LYS A 191 -14.11 49.83 71.92
CA LYS A 191 -13.16 50.86 72.34
C LYS A 191 -13.67 52.27 72.28
N ASN A 192 -14.84 52.51 71.66
CA ASN A 192 -15.55 53.79 71.60
C ASN A 192 -16.72 53.82 72.62
#